data_6f2e53138349029290c9948ba0b113cc
#
_entry.id   6f2e53138349029290c9948ba0b113cc
#
_cell.length_a   1.000
_cell.length_b   1.000
_cell.length_c   1.000
_cell.angle_alpha   90.00
_cell.angle_beta   90.00
_cell.angle_gamma   90.00
#
_symmetry.space_group_name_H-M   'P 1'
#
loop_
_entity.id
_entity.type
_entity.pdbx_description
1 polymer ?
#
loop_
_entity_poly.entity_id
_entity_poly.type
_entity_poly.pdbx_seq_one_letter_code
_entity_poly.pdbx_strand_id
1 'polypeptide(L)'
;MKSRLAPPPHPRLARLVLLYTRDEDFKTVVRQALWDTGTVLLIAQTAEEALQIVCRRKRELDAAIMAFNEDCRGMTLLGAIYGCCEQLPTLVVVDKDSEQARALAYANGARFCLSKPVSPVQLANAIADLEPAAPQLAVA
;
A
#
# COMPACT_ATOMS: atom_id res chain seq x y z
N MET A 1 22.18 -21.54 17.39
CA MET A 1 22.03 -21.06 17.41
C MET A 1 21.79 -20.67 16.94
N LYS A 2 21.73 -20.65 16.88
CA LYS A 2 21.46 -20.02 16.59
C LYS A 2 21.27 -19.47 15.87
N SER A 3 21.16 -19.66 15.74
CA SER A 3 21.02 -18.96 15.28
C SER A 3 20.90 -18.49 14.83
N ARG A 4 20.84 -18.51 15.00
CA ARG A 4 20.76 -17.79 14.87
C ARG A 4 20.77 -17.31 14.20
N LEU A 5 20.70 -17.53 14.03
CA LEU A 5 20.67 -16.94 13.56
C LEU A 5 20.53 -16.28 12.86
N ALA A 6 20.59 -16.98 12.83
CA ALA A 6 20.66 -16.10 11.86
C ALA A 6 19.64 -15.16 11.78
N PRO A 7 19.87 -14.26 12.10
CA PRO A 7 18.87 -13.32 12.10
C PRO A 7 18.32 -13.14 10.73
N PRO A 8 17.13 -12.75 10.67
CA PRO A 8 16.59 -12.39 9.42
C PRO A 8 17.57 -11.51 8.71
N PRO A 9 17.72 -11.72 7.48
CA PRO A 9 18.68 -10.97 6.76
C PRO A 9 18.40 -9.50 6.77
N HIS A 10 17.19 -9.10 7.01
CA HIS A 10 16.95 -7.69 7.08
C HIS A 10 16.43 -7.36 8.44
N PRO A 11 16.79 -6.24 8.90
CA PRO A 11 16.40 -5.84 10.22
C PRO A 11 14.93 -5.55 10.37
N ARG A 12 14.23 -5.33 9.28
CA ARG A 12 12.83 -5.01 9.39
C ARG A 12 12.02 -6.25 9.59
N LEU A 13 11.61 -6.46 10.80
CA LEU A 13 10.73 -7.56 11.10
C LEU A 13 9.31 -7.21 10.79
N ALA A 14 8.96 -5.94 10.88
CA ALA A 14 7.62 -5.49 10.62
C ALA A 14 7.66 -4.55 9.44
N ARG A 15 6.65 -4.62 8.63
CA ARG A 15 6.48 -3.69 7.55
C ARG A 15 5.62 -2.56 7.99
N LEU A 16 5.84 -1.41 7.42
CA LEU A 16 5.05 -0.23 7.71
C LEU A 16 4.25 0.12 6.47
N VAL A 17 2.95 0.09 6.57
CA VAL A 17 2.05 0.30 5.44
C VAL A 17 1.08 1.42 5.78
N LEU A 18 0.95 2.37 4.87
CA LEU A 18 -0.05 3.42 4.99
C LEU A 18 -1.36 2.90 4.42
N LEU A 19 -2.44 3.07 5.16
CA LEU A 19 -3.77 2.72 4.68
C LEU A 19 -4.63 3.97 4.68
N TYR A 20 -5.07 4.37 3.50
CA TYR A 20 -5.99 5.49 3.34
C TYR A 20 -7.34 4.95 2.93
N THR A 21 -8.32 5.06 3.82
CA THR A 21 -9.68 4.65 3.52
C THR A 21 -10.62 5.23 4.57
N ARG A 22 -11.86 5.43 4.17
CA ARG A 22 -12.92 5.80 5.09
C ARG A 22 -13.93 4.66 5.25
N ASP A 23 -13.67 3.55 4.62
CA ASP A 23 -14.56 2.40 4.62
C ASP A 23 -14.14 1.44 5.71
N GLU A 24 -14.96 1.29 6.74
CA GLU A 24 -14.64 0.42 7.86
C GLU A 24 -14.59 -1.04 7.46
N ASP A 25 -15.43 -1.43 6.51
CA ASP A 25 -15.40 -2.82 6.03
C ASP A 25 -14.09 -3.12 5.34
N PHE A 26 -13.60 -2.18 4.56
CA PHE A 26 -12.33 -2.36 3.88
C PHE A 26 -11.17 -2.43 4.88
N LYS A 27 -11.23 -1.63 5.94
CA LYS A 27 -10.20 -1.72 6.98
C LYS A 27 -10.14 -3.13 7.56
N THR A 28 -11.31 -3.73 7.77
CA THR A 28 -11.37 -5.09 8.30
C THR A 28 -10.71 -6.06 7.33
N VAL A 29 -10.99 -5.92 6.05
CA VAL A 29 -10.38 -6.77 5.03
C VAL A 29 -8.86 -6.65 5.06
N VAL A 30 -8.37 -5.43 5.17
CA VAL A 30 -6.93 -5.19 5.22
C VAL A 30 -6.32 -5.84 6.47
N ARG A 31 -6.96 -5.66 7.60
CA ARG A 31 -6.46 -6.27 8.84
C ARG A 31 -6.41 -7.78 8.73
N GLN A 32 -7.42 -8.38 8.10
CA GLN A 32 -7.42 -9.82 7.91
C GLN A 32 -6.34 -10.25 6.94
N ALA A 33 -6.14 -9.50 5.86
CA ALA A 33 -5.13 -9.82 4.87
C ALA A 33 -3.73 -9.78 5.48
N LEU A 34 -3.50 -8.88 6.42
CA LEU A 34 -2.18 -8.67 7.01
C LEU A 34 -2.05 -9.29 8.40
N TRP A 35 -3.02 -10.09 8.79
CA TRP A 35 -3.00 -10.74 10.08
C TRP A 35 -1.76 -11.62 10.21
N ASP A 36 -1.09 -11.46 11.33
CA ASP A 36 0.08 -12.29 11.65
C ASP A 36 1.24 -12.14 10.66
N THR A 37 1.30 -11.04 9.95
CA THR A 37 2.43 -10.77 9.04
C THR A 37 3.47 -9.85 9.66
N GLY A 38 3.20 -9.32 10.83
CA GLY A 38 4.09 -8.34 11.44
C GLY A 38 3.97 -6.95 10.86
N THR A 39 2.94 -6.71 10.06
CA THR A 39 2.77 -5.41 9.43
C THR A 39 2.13 -4.42 10.39
N VAL A 40 2.67 -3.22 10.41
CA VAL A 40 2.09 -2.12 11.17
C VAL A 40 1.36 -1.22 10.19
N LEU A 41 0.10 -0.93 10.49
CA LEU A 41 -0.72 -0.07 9.63
C LEU A 41 -0.79 1.32 10.23
N LEU A 42 -0.49 2.30 9.41
CA LEU A 42 -0.76 3.70 9.74
C LEU A 42 -2.01 4.09 8.96
N ILE A 43 -3.08 4.34 9.66
CA ILE A 43 -4.37 4.59 9.03
C ILE A 43 -4.62 6.08 8.93
N ALA A 44 -4.90 6.55 7.73
CA ALA A 44 -5.25 7.93 7.47
C ALA A 44 -6.69 7.98 6.97
N GLN A 45 -7.47 8.89 7.50
CA GLN A 45 -8.85 9.07 7.07
C GLN A 45 -9.04 10.31 6.21
N THR A 46 -8.04 11.17 6.18
CA THR A 46 -8.09 12.36 5.35
C THR A 46 -6.88 12.41 4.45
N ALA A 47 -7.01 13.15 3.37
CA ALA A 47 -5.90 13.33 2.44
C ALA A 47 -4.72 14.02 3.12
N GLU A 48 -5.02 14.98 3.99
CA GLU A 48 -3.97 15.67 4.71
C GLU A 48 -3.17 14.73 5.59
N GLU A 49 -3.86 13.86 6.33
CA GLU A 49 -3.18 12.89 7.17
C GLU A 49 -2.28 11.99 6.33
N ALA A 50 -2.81 11.51 5.20
CA ALA A 50 -2.05 10.61 4.35
C ALA A 50 -0.78 11.29 3.83
N LEU A 51 -0.90 12.52 3.37
CA LEU A 51 0.26 13.25 2.86
C LEU A 51 1.26 13.53 3.96
N GLN A 52 0.79 13.87 5.15
CA GLN A 52 1.71 14.11 6.26
C GLN A 52 2.50 12.86 6.61
N ILE A 53 1.83 11.72 6.62
CA ILE A 53 2.51 10.47 6.92
C ILE A 53 3.57 10.18 5.86
N VAL A 54 3.22 10.33 4.59
CA VAL A 54 4.17 10.08 3.52
C VAL A 54 5.35 11.03 3.62
N CYS A 55 5.10 12.31 3.83
CA CYS A 55 6.18 13.29 3.89
C CYS A 55 7.13 13.03 5.05
N ARG A 56 6.60 12.61 6.18
CA ARG A 56 7.41 12.41 7.37
C ARG A 56 8.09 11.06 7.44
N ARG A 57 7.47 10.05 6.86
CA ARG A 57 7.93 8.68 7.06
C ARG A 57 8.19 7.94 5.76
N LYS A 58 8.40 8.65 4.68
CA LYS A 58 8.54 8.00 3.38
C LYS A 58 9.68 7.00 3.32
N ARG A 59 10.71 7.20 4.09
CA ARG A 59 11.83 6.26 4.09
C ARG A 59 11.51 4.98 4.83
N GLU A 60 10.53 5.05 5.71
CA GLU A 60 10.14 3.89 6.51
C GLU A 60 8.98 3.13 5.91
N LEU A 61 8.19 3.79 5.06
CA LEU A 61 7.02 3.15 4.50
C LEU A 61 7.41 2.14 3.44
N ASP A 62 6.82 0.96 3.56
CA ASP A 62 7.06 -0.12 2.60
C ASP A 62 6.04 -0.14 1.49
N ALA A 63 4.84 0.33 1.75
CA ALA A 63 3.78 0.35 0.76
C ALA A 63 2.65 1.25 1.23
N ALA A 64 1.77 1.59 0.31
CA ALA A 64 0.56 2.33 0.63
C ALA A 64 -0.62 1.62 -0.02
N ILE A 65 -1.73 1.57 0.70
CA ILE A 65 -2.99 1.02 0.19
C ILE A 65 -4.00 2.14 0.26
N MET A 66 -4.62 2.44 -0.86
CA MET A 66 -5.58 3.53 -0.95
C MET A 66 -6.88 3.01 -1.51
N ALA A 67 -7.95 3.14 -0.74
CA ALA A 67 -9.27 2.77 -1.20
C ALA A 67 -10.13 4.03 -1.21
N PHE A 68 -10.69 4.35 -2.35
CA PHE A 68 -11.50 5.54 -2.49
C PHE A 68 -12.55 5.33 -3.57
N ASN A 69 -13.58 6.16 -3.50
CA ASN A 69 -14.63 6.15 -4.49
C ASN A 69 -14.13 6.81 -5.77
N GLU A 70 -14.99 6.87 -6.74
CA GLU A 70 -14.64 7.42 -8.04
C GLU A 70 -14.54 8.93 -8.03
N ASP A 71 -14.15 9.52 -6.93
CA ASP A 71 -14.05 10.97 -6.92
C ASP A 71 -12.64 11.40 -7.30
N CYS A 72 -12.52 12.64 -7.71
CA CYS A 72 -11.25 13.18 -8.13
C CYS A 72 -10.25 13.34 -7.00
N ARG A 73 -10.76 13.38 -5.78
CA ARG A 73 -9.89 13.62 -4.63
C ARG A 73 -8.92 12.48 -4.40
N GLY A 74 -9.41 11.25 -4.57
CA GLY A 74 -8.55 10.10 -4.39
C GLY A 74 -7.44 10.07 -5.41
N MET A 75 -7.77 10.36 -6.65
CA MET A 75 -6.75 10.38 -7.70
C MET A 75 -5.77 11.52 -7.50
N THR A 76 -6.25 12.67 -7.06
CA THR A 76 -5.38 13.80 -6.76
C THR A 76 -4.41 13.45 -5.64
N LEU A 77 -4.92 12.81 -4.60
CA LEU A 77 -4.06 12.38 -3.49
C LEU A 77 -3.02 11.38 -3.96
N LEU A 78 -3.44 10.44 -4.79
CA LEU A 78 -2.53 9.43 -5.32
C LEU A 78 -1.38 10.11 -6.07
N GLY A 79 -1.72 11.05 -6.95
CA GLY A 79 -0.70 11.78 -7.69
C GLY A 79 0.23 12.58 -6.78
N ALA A 80 -0.32 13.16 -5.72
CA ALA A 80 0.48 13.92 -4.77
C ALA A 80 1.45 13.01 -4.02
N ILE A 81 0.98 11.84 -3.63
CA ILE A 81 1.85 10.88 -2.95
C ILE A 81 2.96 10.42 -3.90
N TYR A 82 2.61 10.13 -5.14
CA TYR A 82 3.60 9.72 -6.11
C TYR A 82 4.64 10.82 -6.32
N GLY A 83 4.20 12.07 -6.39
CA GLY A 83 5.13 13.18 -6.54
C GLY A 83 6.05 13.35 -5.33
N CYS A 84 5.56 12.98 -4.17
CA CYS A 84 6.34 13.10 -2.94
C CYS A 84 7.33 11.95 -2.79
N CYS A 85 6.93 10.75 -3.20
CA CYS A 85 7.74 9.56 -3.04
C CYS A 85 7.38 8.57 -4.14
N GLU A 86 7.99 8.73 -5.30
CA GLU A 86 7.65 7.90 -6.45
C GLU A 86 8.07 6.45 -6.29
N GLN A 87 8.93 6.17 -5.32
CA GLN A 87 9.38 4.81 -5.07
C GLN A 87 8.44 4.02 -4.17
N LEU A 88 7.47 4.69 -3.57
CA LEU A 88 6.54 4.02 -2.66
C LEU A 88 5.53 3.21 -3.46
N PRO A 89 5.55 1.88 -3.34
CA PRO A 89 4.57 1.07 -4.07
C PRO A 89 3.17 1.34 -3.52
N THR A 90 2.25 1.66 -4.39
CA THR A 90 0.90 2.01 -3.98
C THR A 90 -0.12 1.12 -4.66
N LEU A 91 -0.98 0.52 -3.84
CA LEU A 91 -2.09 -0.29 -4.29
C LEU A 91 -3.35 0.53 -4.16
N VAL A 92 -4.09 0.65 -5.25
CA VAL A 92 -5.34 1.40 -5.27
C VAL A 92 -6.50 0.42 -5.38
N VAL A 93 -7.54 0.64 -4.58
CA VAL A 93 -8.75 -0.16 -4.65
C VAL A 93 -9.90 0.81 -4.93
N VAL A 94 -10.59 0.57 -6.05
CA VAL A 94 -11.70 1.42 -6.46
C VAL A 94 -13.01 0.70 -6.22
N ASP A 95 -14.09 1.47 -6.10
CA ASP A 95 -15.40 0.89 -5.78
C ASP A 95 -15.96 0.07 -6.92
N LYS A 96 -15.73 0.48 -8.14
CA LYS A 96 -16.29 -0.19 -9.30
C LYS A 96 -15.20 -0.53 -10.30
N ASP A 97 -15.35 -1.67 -10.92
CA ASP A 97 -14.46 -2.07 -11.98
C ASP A 97 -14.72 -1.19 -13.20
N SER A 98 -13.81 -0.31 -13.47
CA SER A 98 -13.92 0.66 -14.55
C SER A 98 -12.55 0.79 -15.19
N GLU A 99 -12.50 0.62 -16.50
CA GLU A 99 -11.25 0.79 -17.21
C GLU A 99 -10.72 2.20 -17.05
N GLN A 100 -11.61 3.17 -17.03
CA GLN A 100 -11.21 4.55 -16.86
C GLN A 100 -10.60 4.79 -15.49
N ALA A 101 -11.22 4.28 -14.44
CA ALA A 101 -10.69 4.44 -13.10
C ALA A 101 -9.33 3.76 -12.97
N ARG A 102 -9.21 2.58 -13.56
CA ARG A 102 -7.97 1.83 -13.52
C ARG A 102 -6.87 2.58 -14.26
N ALA A 103 -7.19 3.08 -15.45
CA ALA A 103 -6.23 3.84 -16.23
C ALA A 103 -5.77 5.10 -15.49
N LEU A 104 -6.71 5.79 -14.83
CA LEU A 104 -6.37 6.97 -14.06
C LEU A 104 -5.48 6.62 -12.88
N ALA A 105 -5.76 5.50 -12.21
CA ALA A 105 -4.94 5.08 -11.08
C ALA A 105 -3.50 4.85 -11.52
N TYR A 106 -3.31 4.10 -12.60
CA TYR A 106 -1.97 3.85 -13.09
C TYR A 106 -1.29 5.11 -13.59
N ALA A 107 -2.04 5.99 -14.22
CA ALA A 107 -1.48 7.25 -14.70
C ALA A 107 -1.03 8.15 -13.55
N ASN A 108 -1.62 7.98 -12.38
CA ASN A 108 -1.25 8.76 -11.21
C ASN A 108 -0.27 8.05 -10.28
N GLY A 109 0.29 6.93 -10.72
CA GLY A 109 1.37 6.31 -9.99
C GLY A 109 1.05 5.03 -9.24
N ALA A 110 -0.16 4.49 -9.40
CA ALA A 110 -0.49 3.23 -8.76
C ALA A 110 0.34 2.10 -9.34
N ARG A 111 0.81 1.21 -8.49
CA ARG A 111 1.50 0.01 -8.94
C ARG A 111 0.50 -1.07 -9.33
N PHE A 112 -0.59 -1.17 -8.58
CA PHE A 112 -1.70 -2.08 -8.83
C PHE A 112 -3.01 -1.37 -8.58
N CYS A 113 -4.04 -1.79 -9.30
CA CYS A 113 -5.39 -1.29 -9.09
C CYS A 113 -6.35 -2.47 -9.04
N LEU A 114 -7.06 -2.59 -7.93
CA LEU A 114 -8.09 -3.61 -7.77
C LEU A 114 -9.44 -2.93 -7.65
N SER A 115 -10.51 -3.70 -7.86
CA SER A 115 -11.86 -3.18 -7.66
C SER A 115 -12.59 -4.04 -6.64
N LYS A 116 -13.42 -3.38 -5.85
CA LYS A 116 -14.22 -4.10 -4.85
C LYS A 116 -15.24 -4.99 -5.55
N PRO A 117 -15.59 -6.09 -4.97
CA PRO A 117 -15.18 -6.59 -3.66
C PRO A 117 -13.80 -7.25 -3.71
N VAL A 118 -13.03 -7.06 -2.66
CA VAL A 118 -11.69 -7.62 -2.56
C VAL A 118 -11.66 -8.52 -1.34
N SER A 119 -11.26 -9.77 -1.54
CA SER A 119 -11.13 -10.69 -0.41
C SER A 119 -9.79 -10.49 0.27
N PRO A 120 -9.66 -10.92 1.53
CA PRO A 120 -8.36 -10.84 2.19
C PRO A 120 -7.25 -11.58 1.43
N VAL A 121 -7.58 -12.71 0.82
CA VAL A 121 -6.58 -13.46 0.05
C VAL A 121 -6.12 -12.69 -1.18
N GLN A 122 -7.07 -12.10 -1.92
CA GLN A 122 -6.72 -11.28 -3.06
C GLN A 122 -5.83 -10.12 -2.66
N LEU A 123 -6.20 -9.48 -1.56
CA LEU A 123 -5.44 -8.32 -1.09
C LEU A 123 -4.05 -8.74 -0.64
N ALA A 124 -3.94 -9.84 0.09
CA ALA A 124 -2.65 -10.33 0.53
C ALA A 124 -1.73 -10.63 -0.64
N ASN A 125 -2.28 -11.26 -1.68
CA ASN A 125 -1.50 -11.56 -2.87
C ASN A 125 -1.04 -10.30 -3.58
N ALA A 126 -1.92 -9.31 -3.69
CA ALA A 126 -1.57 -8.06 -4.32
C ALA A 126 -0.48 -7.32 -3.54
N ILE A 127 -0.58 -7.34 -2.23
CA ILE A 127 0.42 -6.70 -1.38
C ILE A 127 1.77 -7.40 -1.54
N ALA A 128 1.77 -8.72 -1.61
CA ALA A 128 2.99 -9.47 -1.81
C ALA A 128 3.65 -9.09 -3.13
N ASP A 129 2.85 -8.90 -4.16
CA ASP A 129 3.37 -8.52 -5.46
C ASP A 129 3.86 -7.07 -5.52
N LEU A 130 3.38 -6.24 -4.59
CA LEU A 130 3.86 -4.87 -4.53
C LEU A 130 5.30 -4.76 -4.09
N GLU A 131 5.73 -5.72 -3.30
CA GLU A 131 7.02 -5.57 -2.70
C GLU A 131 8.09 -5.58 -3.74
N PRO A 132 9.03 -4.70 -3.60
CA PRO A 132 10.15 -4.72 -4.51
C PRO A 132 10.79 -6.07 -4.34
N ALA A 133 11.07 -6.67 -5.42
CA ALA A 133 11.80 -7.89 -5.36
C ALA A 133 13.16 -7.53 -4.86
N ALA A 134 13.43 -6.92 -4.29
CA ALA A 134 14.60 -6.55 -3.77
C ALA A 134 15.70 -6.60 -4.66
N PRO A 135 15.77 -6.45 -4.79
CA PRO A 135 16.55 -6.51 -5.36
C PRO A 135 17.65 -7.10 -5.61
N GLN A 136 17.29 -7.47 -5.60
CA GLN A 136 17.90 -7.99 -5.73
C GLN A 136 18.65 -7.75 -6.41
N LEU A 137 18.43 -7.37 -6.71
CA LEU A 137 18.95 -7.06 -7.20
C LEU A 137 19.92 -6.87 -7.12
N ALA A 138 19.76 -6.80 -6.74
CA ALA A 138 20.70 -6.53 -6.58
C ALA A 138 21.62 -7.17 -6.89
N VAL A 139 21.67 -7.43 -7.08
CA VAL A 139 22.53 -8.02 -7.30
C VAL A 139 23.21 -7.86 -7.96
N ALA A 140 23.24 -7.68 -8.04
CA ALA A 140 23.89 -7.58 -8.54
C ALA A 140 24.45 -7.64 -8.78
#